data_55d2970f9824af6c2adaec2889f72f6c
#
_entry.id   55d2970f9824af6c2adaec2889f72f6c
#
_cell.length_a   1.000
_cell.length_b   1.000
_cell.length_c   1.000
_cell.angle_alpha   90.00
_cell.angle_beta   90.00
_cell.angle_gamma   90.00
#
_symmetry.space_group_name_H-M   'P 1'
#
loop_
_entity.id
_entity.type
_entity.pdbx_description
1 polymer ?
#
loop_
_entity_poly.entity_id
_entity_poly.type
_entity_poly.pdbx_seq_one_letter_code
_entity_poly.pdbx_strand_id
1 'polypeptide(L)'
;MEKARKLKLFIGLFYLILVGFFLYIFFSKFSLQEITSYEFIKNNRDYFFNLKQSNLFVIAIIFVLFTVIWVFAAGFGSPIAIFGGFIFGKWIGSLLVVIGLSVGATLLYLFANYFLKDLIRDKFLNRYQSLEEKFKRSEFIYLLIYRFIGGIPFAISNVLPCIFNVKVFNFFWATIIGILPQIFLICSIGHGLEKIIDQNLKAPSIIDLISSKDIYMPLIFFGSLVVVTIVLRKLFYKK
;
A
#
# COMPACT_ATOMS: atom_id res chain seq x y z
N MET A 1 -27.92 -8.18 23.12
CA MET A 1 -26.55 -8.43 22.63
C MET A 1 -26.53 -9.13 21.26
N GLU A 2 -27.33 -10.14 21.03
CA GLU A 2 -27.36 -10.91 19.77
C GLU A 2 -27.78 -10.08 18.53
N LYS A 3 -28.80 -9.22 18.66
CA LYS A 3 -29.23 -8.34 17.56
C LYS A 3 -28.14 -7.37 17.11
N ALA A 4 -27.36 -6.81 18.03
CA ALA A 4 -26.26 -5.89 17.69
C ALA A 4 -25.11 -6.63 16.97
N ARG A 5 -24.81 -7.88 17.36
CA ARG A 5 -23.81 -8.74 16.68
C ARG A 5 -24.28 -9.07 15.26
N LYS A 6 -25.54 -9.45 15.08
CA LYS A 6 -26.12 -9.75 13.74
C LYS A 6 -26.07 -8.50 12.84
N LEU A 7 -26.40 -7.31 13.37
CA LEU A 7 -26.34 -6.06 12.61
C LEU A 7 -24.90 -5.71 12.17
N LYS A 8 -23.91 -5.86 13.04
CA LYS A 8 -22.50 -5.64 12.69
C LYS A 8 -22.05 -6.58 11.58
N LEU A 9 -22.40 -7.86 11.69
CA LEU A 9 -22.10 -8.85 10.67
C LEU A 9 -22.73 -8.52 9.32
N PHE A 10 -24.00 -8.11 9.35
CA PHE A 10 -24.71 -7.71 8.14
C PHE A 10 -24.03 -6.51 7.45
N ILE A 11 -23.67 -5.48 8.21
CA ILE A 11 -22.94 -4.31 7.67
C ILE A 11 -21.57 -4.71 7.11
N GLY A 12 -20.82 -5.57 7.81
CA GLY A 12 -19.53 -6.08 7.34
C GLY A 12 -19.63 -6.88 6.05
N LEU A 13 -20.62 -7.77 5.95
CA LEU A 13 -20.89 -8.54 4.73
C LEU A 13 -21.38 -7.66 3.58
N PHE A 14 -22.26 -6.70 3.87
CA PHE A 14 -22.73 -5.73 2.86
C PHE A 14 -21.57 -4.92 2.29
N TYR A 15 -20.65 -4.45 3.14
CA TYR A 15 -19.41 -3.78 2.69
C TYR A 15 -18.57 -4.69 1.78
N LEU A 16 -18.36 -5.96 2.16
CA LEU A 16 -17.58 -6.89 1.34
C LEU A 16 -18.23 -7.13 -0.03
N ILE A 17 -19.56 -7.24 -0.09
CA ILE A 17 -20.30 -7.36 -1.35
C ILE A 17 -20.12 -6.09 -2.18
N LEU A 18 -20.28 -4.92 -1.57
CA LEU A 18 -20.16 -3.63 -2.26
C LEU A 18 -18.73 -3.42 -2.80
N VAL A 19 -17.71 -3.71 -2.01
CA VAL A 19 -16.31 -3.64 -2.43
C VAL A 19 -16.02 -4.66 -3.53
N GLY A 20 -16.49 -5.89 -3.39
CA GLY A 20 -16.36 -6.93 -4.43
C GLY A 20 -17.00 -6.51 -5.74
N PHE A 21 -18.21 -5.94 -5.69
CA PHE A 21 -18.92 -5.42 -6.86
C PHE A 21 -18.19 -4.22 -7.49
N PHE A 22 -17.70 -3.29 -6.67
CA PHE A 22 -16.89 -2.16 -7.14
C PHE A 22 -15.61 -2.64 -7.84
N LEU A 23 -14.87 -3.53 -7.23
CA LEU A 23 -13.65 -4.09 -7.82
C LEU A 23 -13.95 -4.89 -9.10
N TYR A 24 -15.03 -5.65 -9.13
CA TYR A 24 -15.47 -6.37 -10.32
C TYR A 24 -15.77 -5.39 -11.48
N ILE A 25 -16.54 -4.33 -11.25
CA ILE A 25 -16.82 -3.31 -12.29
C ILE A 25 -15.53 -2.62 -12.72
N PHE A 26 -14.68 -2.25 -11.76
CA PHE A 26 -13.43 -1.58 -12.06
C PHE A 26 -12.53 -2.44 -12.95
N PHE A 27 -12.28 -3.70 -12.56
CA PHE A 27 -11.44 -4.62 -13.34
C PHE A 27 -12.08 -5.17 -14.60
N SER A 28 -13.42 -5.10 -14.74
CA SER A 28 -14.07 -5.43 -15.99
C SER A 28 -13.89 -4.35 -17.06
N LYS A 29 -13.68 -3.09 -16.65
CA LYS A 29 -13.50 -1.94 -17.54
C LYS A 29 -12.04 -1.52 -17.70
N PHE A 30 -11.21 -1.77 -16.70
CA PHE A 30 -9.82 -1.33 -16.64
C PHE A 30 -8.92 -2.51 -16.30
N SER A 31 -8.07 -2.90 -17.24
CA SER A 31 -6.98 -3.83 -16.95
C SER A 31 -5.87 -3.09 -16.19
N LEU A 32 -5.40 -3.65 -15.08
CA LEU A 32 -4.23 -3.09 -14.38
C LEU A 32 -3.01 -3.00 -15.29
N GLN A 33 -2.85 -3.96 -16.21
CA GLN A 33 -1.76 -3.96 -17.17
C GLN A 33 -1.87 -2.81 -18.16
N GLU A 34 -3.08 -2.45 -18.58
CA GLU A 34 -3.31 -1.31 -19.48
C GLU A 34 -3.05 0.02 -18.79
N ILE A 35 -3.65 0.25 -17.59
CA ILE A 35 -3.53 1.52 -16.86
C ILE A 35 -2.07 1.81 -16.46
N THR A 36 -1.31 0.78 -16.11
CA THR A 36 0.11 0.93 -15.75
C THR A 36 1.06 0.74 -16.93
N SER A 37 0.52 0.54 -18.16
CA SER A 37 1.33 0.39 -19.33
C SER A 37 2.00 1.70 -19.74
N TYR A 38 3.20 1.57 -20.34
CA TYR A 38 3.92 2.71 -20.94
C TYR A 38 3.06 3.45 -21.96
N GLU A 39 2.32 2.72 -22.78
CA GLU A 39 1.46 3.29 -23.84
C GLU A 39 0.31 4.11 -23.27
N PHE A 40 -0.36 3.62 -22.26
CA PHE A 40 -1.44 4.38 -21.59
C PHE A 40 -0.92 5.69 -21.01
N ILE A 41 0.19 5.63 -20.29
CA ILE A 41 0.80 6.80 -19.66
C ILE A 41 1.28 7.78 -20.73
N LYS A 42 1.90 7.29 -21.82
CA LYS A 42 2.39 8.10 -22.94
C LYS A 42 1.23 8.79 -23.69
N ASN A 43 0.16 8.06 -23.99
CA ASN A 43 -1.00 8.61 -24.72
C ASN A 43 -1.78 9.65 -23.91
N ASN A 44 -1.72 9.59 -22.58
CA ASN A 44 -2.34 10.54 -21.68
C ASN A 44 -1.35 11.56 -21.09
N ARG A 45 -0.11 11.62 -21.61
CA ARG A 45 0.98 12.49 -21.11
C ARG A 45 0.56 13.93 -20.99
N ASP A 46 0.03 14.50 -22.05
CA ASP A 46 -0.31 15.94 -22.09
C ASP A 46 -1.41 16.27 -21.06
N TYR A 47 -2.35 15.38 -20.84
CA TYR A 47 -3.35 15.52 -19.79
C TYR A 47 -2.71 15.56 -18.39
N PHE A 48 -1.82 14.61 -18.09
CA PHE A 48 -1.12 14.57 -16.80
C PHE A 48 -0.16 15.76 -16.63
N PHE A 49 0.47 16.20 -17.71
CA PHE A 49 1.37 17.35 -17.69
C PHE A 49 0.62 18.67 -17.44
N ASN A 50 -0.52 18.86 -18.10
CA ASN A 50 -1.38 20.01 -17.87
C ASN A 50 -1.97 20.02 -16.45
N LEU A 51 -2.34 18.87 -15.92
CA LEU A 51 -2.72 18.74 -14.53
C LEU A 51 -1.61 19.21 -13.59
N LYS A 52 -0.37 18.77 -13.82
CA LYS A 52 0.80 19.13 -13.01
C LYS A 52 1.08 20.64 -13.02
N GLN A 53 0.80 21.32 -14.15
CA GLN A 53 1.00 22.77 -14.30
C GLN A 53 -0.12 23.63 -13.68
N SER A 54 -1.32 23.09 -13.48
CA SER A 54 -2.48 23.87 -13.03
C SER A 54 -2.34 24.29 -11.55
N ASN A 55 -2.59 23.37 -10.62
CA ASN A 55 -2.48 23.63 -9.18
C ASN A 55 -2.02 22.37 -8.46
N LEU A 56 -0.71 22.20 -8.31
CA LEU A 56 -0.10 21.01 -7.73
C LEU A 56 -0.62 20.70 -6.33
N PHE A 57 -0.93 21.74 -5.53
CA PHE A 57 -1.43 21.54 -4.17
C PHE A 57 -2.84 20.93 -4.15
N VAL A 58 -3.75 21.44 -5.00
CA VAL A 58 -5.10 20.89 -5.11
C VAL A 58 -5.08 19.45 -5.62
N ILE A 59 -4.23 19.19 -6.63
CA ILE A 59 -4.07 17.84 -7.18
C ILE A 59 -3.51 16.88 -6.12
N ALA A 60 -2.55 17.33 -5.29
CA ALA A 60 -2.01 16.53 -4.21
C ALA A 60 -3.08 16.15 -3.18
N ILE A 61 -3.96 17.09 -2.80
CA ILE A 61 -5.07 16.80 -1.88
C ILE A 61 -6.05 15.79 -2.51
N ILE A 62 -6.46 16.02 -3.76
CA ILE A 62 -7.37 15.11 -4.48
C ILE A 62 -6.74 13.70 -4.59
N PHE A 63 -5.46 13.63 -4.92
CA PHE A 63 -4.73 12.38 -5.03
C PHE A 63 -4.67 11.61 -3.70
N VAL A 64 -4.39 12.31 -2.59
CA VAL A 64 -4.39 11.69 -1.25
C VAL A 64 -5.79 11.20 -0.88
N LEU A 65 -6.84 12.01 -1.09
CA LEU A 65 -8.22 11.62 -0.82
C LEU A 65 -8.64 10.41 -1.66
N PHE A 66 -8.32 10.43 -2.96
CA PHE A 66 -8.55 9.29 -3.84
C PHE A 66 -7.83 8.03 -3.34
N THR A 67 -6.56 8.16 -2.95
CA THR A 67 -5.76 7.05 -2.40
C THR A 67 -6.39 6.46 -1.14
N VAL A 68 -6.88 7.32 -0.23
CA VAL A 68 -7.57 6.89 0.99
C VAL A 68 -8.83 6.08 0.67
N ILE A 69 -9.66 6.60 -0.24
CA ILE A 69 -10.90 5.91 -0.66
C ILE A 69 -10.58 4.60 -1.37
N TRP A 70 -9.60 4.61 -2.27
CA TRP A 70 -9.15 3.43 -2.99
C TRP A 70 -8.69 2.31 -2.07
N VAL A 71 -7.86 2.64 -1.06
CA VAL A 71 -7.37 1.66 -0.08
C VAL A 71 -8.48 1.20 0.85
N PHE A 72 -9.36 2.10 1.26
CA PHE A 72 -10.55 1.72 2.03
C PHE A 72 -11.43 0.73 1.25
N ALA A 73 -11.54 0.88 -0.06
CA ALA A 73 -12.18 -0.11 -0.95
C ALA A 73 -11.31 -1.34 -1.25
N ALA A 74 -10.31 -1.65 -0.42
CA ALA A 74 -9.37 -2.77 -0.56
C ALA A 74 -8.52 -2.75 -1.85
N GLY A 75 -8.29 -1.58 -2.42
CA GLY A 75 -7.47 -1.38 -3.61
C GLY A 75 -5.98 -1.65 -3.39
N PHE A 76 -5.26 -1.85 -4.51
CA PHE A 76 -3.82 -2.14 -4.49
C PHE A 76 -2.97 -0.87 -4.36
N GLY A 77 -1.86 -0.96 -3.61
CA GLY A 77 -0.96 0.18 -3.40
C GLY A 77 -0.03 0.50 -4.58
N SER A 78 0.40 -0.53 -5.34
CA SER A 78 1.42 -0.38 -6.39
C SER A 78 1.00 0.55 -7.54
N PRO A 79 -0.19 0.46 -8.13
CA PRO A 79 -0.62 1.39 -9.17
C PRO A 79 -0.61 2.84 -8.69
N ILE A 80 -1.14 3.08 -7.49
CA ILE A 80 -1.15 4.41 -6.87
C ILE A 80 0.27 4.97 -6.70
N ALA A 81 1.22 4.12 -6.29
CA ALA A 81 2.61 4.53 -6.11
C ALA A 81 3.29 4.88 -7.44
N ILE A 82 3.03 4.12 -8.52
CA ILE A 82 3.54 4.44 -9.86
C ILE A 82 3.01 5.80 -10.31
N PHE A 83 1.70 6.03 -10.22
CA PHE A 83 1.09 7.32 -10.58
C PHE A 83 1.56 8.46 -9.69
N GLY A 84 1.70 8.24 -8.38
CA GLY A 84 2.24 9.22 -7.46
C GLY A 84 3.66 9.64 -7.82
N GLY A 85 4.52 8.66 -8.16
CA GLY A 85 5.87 8.91 -8.63
C GLY A 85 5.93 9.63 -9.97
N PHE A 86 5.05 9.28 -10.90
CA PHE A 86 4.92 9.91 -12.21
C PHE A 86 4.48 11.38 -12.11
N ILE A 87 3.44 11.68 -11.33
CA ILE A 87 2.87 13.04 -11.24
C ILE A 87 3.71 13.95 -10.34
N PHE A 88 4.11 13.48 -9.16
CA PHE A 88 4.73 14.32 -8.12
C PHE A 88 6.23 14.06 -7.95
N GLY A 89 6.81 13.15 -8.73
CA GLY A 89 8.20 12.72 -8.58
C GLY A 89 8.41 11.79 -7.39
N LYS A 90 9.63 11.25 -7.28
CA LYS A 90 9.94 10.20 -6.30
C LYS A 90 9.83 10.64 -4.84
N TRP A 91 10.19 11.87 -4.49
CA TRP A 91 10.20 12.36 -3.11
C TRP A 91 8.81 12.77 -2.62
N ILE A 92 8.19 13.74 -3.29
CA ILE A 92 6.86 14.24 -2.90
C ILE A 92 5.81 13.14 -3.15
N GLY A 93 5.89 12.44 -4.29
CA GLY A 93 5.01 11.32 -4.60
C GLY A 93 5.03 10.25 -3.52
N SER A 94 6.21 9.86 -3.05
CA SER A 94 6.32 8.85 -1.97
C SER A 94 5.67 9.31 -0.68
N LEU A 95 5.86 10.57 -0.28
CA LEU A 95 5.23 11.11 0.93
C LEU A 95 3.71 11.12 0.82
N LEU A 96 3.16 11.63 -0.30
CA LEU A 96 1.72 11.69 -0.52
C LEU A 96 1.10 10.29 -0.55
N VAL A 97 1.74 9.36 -1.26
CA VAL A 97 1.30 7.96 -1.35
C VAL A 97 1.33 7.30 0.02
N VAL A 98 2.43 7.41 0.78
CA VAL A 98 2.54 6.82 2.11
C VAL A 98 1.48 7.36 3.06
N ILE A 99 1.20 8.66 3.04
CA ILE A 99 0.14 9.27 3.85
C ILE A 99 -1.22 8.70 3.44
N GLY A 100 -1.55 8.73 2.15
CA GLY A 100 -2.84 8.23 1.64
C GLY A 100 -3.06 6.75 1.93
N LEU A 101 -2.03 5.91 1.67
CA LEU A 101 -2.07 4.47 1.94
C LEU A 101 -2.22 4.19 3.44
N SER A 102 -1.51 4.93 4.31
CA SER A 102 -1.54 4.70 5.75
C SER A 102 -2.87 5.12 6.38
N VAL A 103 -3.44 6.24 5.94
CA VAL A 103 -4.77 6.68 6.39
C VAL A 103 -5.84 5.70 5.91
N GLY A 104 -5.84 5.35 4.61
CA GLY A 104 -6.78 4.40 4.05
C GLY A 104 -6.68 3.01 4.69
N ALA A 105 -5.46 2.51 4.91
CA ALA A 105 -5.21 1.26 5.61
C ALA A 105 -5.73 1.28 7.04
N THR A 106 -5.57 2.41 7.74
CA THR A 106 -6.06 2.56 9.11
C THR A 106 -7.58 2.58 9.18
N LEU A 107 -8.24 3.25 8.23
CA LEU A 107 -9.70 3.23 8.12
C LEU A 107 -10.21 1.81 7.83
N LEU A 108 -9.58 1.09 6.90
CA LEU A 108 -9.93 -0.29 6.60
C LEU A 108 -9.70 -1.22 7.81
N TYR A 109 -8.58 -1.04 8.53
CA TYR A 109 -8.31 -1.76 9.77
C TYR A 109 -9.39 -1.49 10.83
N LEU A 110 -9.76 -0.22 11.07
CA LEU A 110 -10.81 0.16 12.03
C LEU A 110 -12.14 -0.48 11.65
N PHE A 111 -12.51 -0.42 10.37
CA PHE A 111 -13.71 -1.08 9.86
C PHE A 111 -13.67 -2.59 10.11
N ALA A 112 -12.59 -3.26 9.73
CA ALA A 112 -12.42 -4.68 9.93
C ALA A 112 -12.44 -5.06 11.42
N ASN A 113 -11.77 -4.28 12.26
CA ASN A 113 -11.72 -4.51 13.70
C ASN A 113 -13.09 -4.35 14.37
N TYR A 114 -13.94 -3.44 13.88
CA TYR A 114 -15.26 -3.22 14.44
C TYR A 114 -16.31 -4.21 13.93
N PHE A 115 -16.30 -4.52 12.63
CA PHE A 115 -17.36 -5.32 11.98
C PHE A 115 -16.98 -6.79 11.75
N LEU A 116 -15.72 -7.10 11.47
CA LEU A 116 -15.28 -8.42 11.02
C LEU A 116 -14.46 -9.17 12.08
N LYS A 117 -14.02 -8.49 13.16
CA LYS A 117 -13.16 -9.08 14.18
C LYS A 117 -13.68 -10.40 14.72
N ASP A 118 -14.96 -10.45 15.13
CA ASP A 118 -15.54 -11.65 15.75
C ASP A 118 -15.57 -12.83 14.78
N LEU A 119 -15.87 -12.56 13.49
CA LEU A 119 -15.85 -13.58 12.43
C LEU A 119 -14.47 -14.18 12.18
N ILE A 120 -13.46 -13.32 12.17
CA ILE A 120 -12.09 -13.70 11.85
C ILE A 120 -11.46 -14.37 13.08
N ARG A 121 -11.70 -13.81 14.26
CA ARG A 121 -11.13 -14.26 15.52
C ARG A 121 -11.57 -15.66 15.90
N ASP A 122 -12.87 -15.96 15.81
CA ASP A 122 -13.42 -17.28 16.18
C ASP A 122 -12.82 -18.42 15.31
N LYS A 123 -12.43 -18.13 14.07
CA LYS A 123 -11.81 -19.10 13.18
C LYS A 123 -10.30 -19.28 13.37
N PHE A 124 -9.60 -18.25 13.83
CA PHE A 124 -8.13 -18.20 13.86
C PHE A 124 -7.52 -18.32 15.26
N LEU A 125 -8.18 -17.84 16.33
CA LEU A 125 -7.57 -17.76 17.66
C LEU A 125 -7.27 -19.11 18.31
N ASN A 126 -8.14 -20.11 18.12
CA ASN A 126 -7.92 -21.42 18.72
C ASN A 126 -6.62 -22.09 18.20
N ARG A 127 -6.09 -21.63 17.06
CA ARG A 127 -4.89 -22.19 16.42
C ARG A 127 -3.61 -21.39 16.67
N TYR A 128 -3.71 -20.12 17.13
CA TYR A 128 -2.58 -19.17 17.14
C TYR A 128 -2.43 -18.38 18.44
N GLN A 129 -2.86 -18.89 19.58
CA GLN A 129 -2.76 -18.21 20.89
C GLN A 129 -1.30 -17.78 21.23
N SER A 130 -0.33 -18.65 20.95
CA SER A 130 1.08 -18.35 21.20
C SER A 130 1.64 -17.18 20.35
N LEU A 131 1.05 -16.97 19.16
CA LEU A 131 1.40 -15.83 18.30
C LEU A 131 0.79 -14.53 18.84
N GLU A 132 -0.42 -14.57 19.41
CA GLU A 132 -1.06 -13.40 20.01
C GLU A 132 -0.24 -12.86 21.18
N GLU A 133 0.26 -13.72 22.07
CA GLU A 133 1.09 -13.30 23.20
C GLU A 133 2.41 -12.67 22.76
N LYS A 134 3.09 -13.30 21.79
CA LYS A 134 4.33 -12.75 21.21
C LYS A 134 4.09 -11.41 20.54
N PHE A 135 3.00 -11.31 19.79
CA PHE A 135 2.62 -10.08 19.10
C PHE A 135 2.36 -8.93 20.08
N LYS A 136 1.62 -9.19 21.16
CA LYS A 136 1.30 -8.19 22.19
C LYS A 136 2.52 -7.64 22.94
N ARG A 137 3.62 -8.42 23.07
CA ARG A 137 4.84 -7.97 23.73
C ARG A 137 5.59 -6.88 22.96
N SER A 138 5.51 -6.88 21.63
CA SER A 138 6.25 -5.94 20.77
C SER A 138 5.43 -5.60 19.52
N GLU A 139 4.20 -5.22 19.72
CA GLU A 139 3.18 -4.98 18.70
C GLU A 139 3.68 -4.08 17.56
N PHE A 140 4.30 -2.93 17.90
CA PHE A 140 4.82 -1.99 16.92
C PHE A 140 5.92 -2.61 16.05
N ILE A 141 6.88 -3.32 16.65
CA ILE A 141 8.01 -3.93 15.93
C ILE A 141 7.53 -5.05 15.01
N TYR A 142 6.59 -5.89 15.47
CA TYR A 142 6.03 -6.94 14.62
C TYR A 142 5.27 -6.37 13.42
N LEU A 143 4.47 -5.32 13.64
CA LEU A 143 3.78 -4.62 12.57
C LEU A 143 4.75 -3.97 11.59
N LEU A 144 5.81 -3.33 12.09
CA LEU A 144 6.83 -2.70 11.28
C LEU A 144 7.53 -3.72 10.37
N ILE A 145 7.99 -4.84 10.95
CA ILE A 145 8.64 -5.93 10.21
C ILE A 145 7.68 -6.52 9.18
N TYR A 146 6.44 -6.75 9.57
CA TYR A 146 5.39 -7.26 8.71
C TYR A 146 5.14 -6.36 7.48
N ARG A 147 5.11 -5.04 7.68
CA ARG A 147 4.96 -4.06 6.61
C ARG A 147 6.21 -3.94 5.75
N PHE A 148 7.38 -4.01 6.35
CA PHE A 148 8.66 -3.87 5.66
C PHE A 148 8.97 -5.07 4.75
N ILE A 149 8.71 -6.29 5.21
CA ILE A 149 8.98 -7.50 4.42
C ILE A 149 8.01 -7.60 3.24
N GLY A 150 6.75 -7.19 3.40
CA GLY A 150 5.73 -7.31 2.39
C GLY A 150 5.33 -8.78 2.11
N GLY A 151 4.99 -9.09 0.86
CA GLY A 151 4.66 -10.45 0.42
C GLY A 151 3.21 -10.87 0.65
N ILE A 152 2.43 -10.11 1.42
CA ILE A 152 0.99 -10.31 1.60
C ILE A 152 0.25 -9.20 0.85
N PRO A 153 -0.81 -9.53 0.09
CA PRO A 153 -1.61 -8.52 -0.60
C PRO A 153 -2.03 -7.39 0.34
N PHE A 154 -1.88 -6.14 -0.09
CA PHE A 154 -2.02 -4.96 0.77
C PHE A 154 -3.37 -4.92 1.51
N ALA A 155 -4.46 -5.24 0.83
CA ALA A 155 -5.79 -5.30 1.43
C ALA A 155 -5.87 -6.31 2.58
N ILE A 156 -5.34 -7.53 2.37
CA ILE A 156 -5.31 -8.58 3.40
C ILE A 156 -4.42 -8.12 4.56
N SER A 157 -3.27 -7.52 4.25
CA SER A 157 -2.33 -7.03 5.26
C SER A 157 -2.90 -5.92 6.15
N ASN A 158 -3.94 -5.21 5.68
CA ASN A 158 -4.64 -4.20 6.47
C ASN A 158 -5.70 -4.80 7.41
N VAL A 159 -6.29 -5.94 7.04
CA VAL A 159 -7.35 -6.60 7.80
C VAL A 159 -6.79 -7.57 8.84
N LEU A 160 -5.74 -8.34 8.49
CA LEU A 160 -5.18 -9.37 9.38
C LEU A 160 -4.86 -8.89 10.81
N PRO A 161 -4.32 -7.69 11.05
CA PRO A 161 -4.02 -7.21 12.40
C PRO A 161 -5.23 -7.09 13.33
N CYS A 162 -6.48 -7.11 12.80
CA CYS A 162 -7.69 -7.09 13.61
C CYS A 162 -7.81 -8.35 14.50
N ILE A 163 -7.19 -9.48 14.10
CA ILE A 163 -7.14 -10.73 14.90
C ILE A 163 -6.50 -10.45 16.28
N PHE A 164 -5.42 -9.65 16.28
CA PHE A 164 -4.62 -9.35 17.45
C PHE A 164 -5.09 -8.12 18.23
N ASN A 165 -6.14 -7.43 17.76
CA ASN A 165 -6.68 -6.20 18.34
C ASN A 165 -5.61 -5.13 18.58
N VAL A 166 -4.84 -4.85 17.56
CA VAL A 166 -3.70 -3.94 17.56
C VAL A 166 -4.13 -2.50 17.90
N LYS A 167 -3.31 -1.77 18.64
CA LYS A 167 -3.56 -0.34 18.89
C LYS A 167 -3.47 0.45 17.58
N VAL A 168 -4.49 1.27 17.30
CA VAL A 168 -4.57 2.09 16.07
C VAL A 168 -3.33 2.94 15.84
N PHE A 169 -2.80 3.52 16.92
CA PHE A 169 -1.56 4.31 16.88
C PHE A 169 -0.37 3.49 16.38
N ASN A 170 -0.19 2.28 16.91
CA ASN A 170 0.89 1.39 16.50
C ASN A 170 0.71 0.93 15.05
N PHE A 171 -0.52 0.62 14.64
CA PHE A 171 -0.84 0.25 13.27
C PHE A 171 -0.52 1.38 12.28
N PHE A 172 -0.96 2.60 12.57
CA PHE A 172 -0.74 3.77 11.72
C PHE A 172 0.74 4.06 11.51
N TRP A 173 1.50 4.22 12.60
CA TRP A 173 2.92 4.57 12.52
C TRP A 173 3.79 3.44 11.97
N ALA A 174 3.50 2.19 12.34
CA ALA A 174 4.20 1.05 11.75
C ALA A 174 3.91 0.91 10.25
N THR A 175 2.71 1.30 9.79
CA THR A 175 2.38 1.32 8.38
C THR A 175 3.17 2.42 7.66
N ILE A 176 3.16 3.68 8.16
CA ILE A 176 3.93 4.78 7.56
C ILE A 176 5.39 4.41 7.39
N ILE A 177 6.03 3.98 8.47
CA ILE A 177 7.49 3.71 8.47
C ILE A 177 7.80 2.45 7.66
N GLY A 178 6.97 1.40 7.81
CA GLY A 178 7.22 0.10 7.20
C GLY A 178 7.05 0.05 5.69
N ILE A 179 6.06 0.79 5.13
CA ILE A 179 5.84 0.80 3.67
C ILE A 179 6.71 1.83 2.94
N LEU A 180 7.25 2.82 3.63
CA LEU A 180 7.97 3.95 3.02
C LEU A 180 9.09 3.51 2.07
N PRO A 181 10.00 2.55 2.42
CA PRO A 181 11.06 2.14 1.51
C PRO A 181 10.53 1.48 0.23
N GLN A 182 9.50 0.65 0.33
CA GLN A 182 8.89 -0.03 -0.82
C GLN A 182 8.17 0.98 -1.73
N ILE A 183 7.42 1.91 -1.13
CA ILE A 183 6.70 2.96 -1.87
C ILE A 183 7.68 3.89 -2.57
N PHE A 184 8.79 4.24 -1.92
CA PHE A 184 9.83 5.05 -2.54
C PHE A 184 10.43 4.39 -3.79
N LEU A 185 10.65 3.06 -3.75
CA LEU A 185 11.09 2.29 -4.92
C LEU A 185 10.07 2.36 -6.05
N ILE A 186 8.80 2.10 -5.74
CA ILE A 186 7.73 2.09 -6.77
C ILE A 186 7.50 3.49 -7.35
N CYS A 187 7.54 4.54 -6.51
CA CYS A 187 7.48 5.93 -6.98
C CYS A 187 8.70 6.30 -7.83
N SER A 188 9.88 5.74 -7.55
CA SER A 188 11.07 5.96 -8.37
C SER A 188 10.90 5.36 -9.78
N ILE A 189 10.23 4.22 -9.90
CA ILE A 189 9.85 3.63 -11.20
C ILE A 189 8.91 4.58 -11.96
N GLY A 190 7.86 5.09 -11.29
CA GLY A 190 6.94 6.06 -11.88
C GLY A 190 7.64 7.33 -12.38
N HIS A 191 8.55 7.87 -11.58
CA HIS A 191 9.36 9.04 -11.95
C HIS A 191 10.33 8.74 -13.10
N GLY A 192 10.92 7.54 -13.14
CA GLY A 192 11.75 7.11 -14.27
C GLY A 192 10.97 7.03 -15.58
N LEU A 193 9.72 6.53 -15.53
CA LEU A 193 8.83 6.50 -16.69
C LEU A 193 8.51 7.92 -17.20
N GLU A 194 8.26 8.89 -16.32
CA GLU A 194 8.06 10.29 -16.69
C GLU A 194 9.23 10.82 -17.54
N LYS A 195 10.47 10.63 -17.07
CA LYS A 195 11.68 11.09 -17.77
C LYS A 195 11.86 10.45 -19.17
N ILE A 196 11.56 9.14 -19.28
CA ILE A 196 11.68 8.41 -20.56
C ILE A 196 10.65 8.92 -21.57
N ILE A 197 9.43 9.18 -21.11
CA ILE A 197 8.37 9.73 -21.96
C ILE A 197 8.71 11.14 -22.40
N ASP A 198 9.25 11.98 -21.50
CA ASP A 198 9.65 13.36 -21.81
C ASP A 198 10.74 13.42 -22.89
N GLN A 199 11.63 12.45 -22.92
CA GLN A 199 12.68 12.36 -23.92
C GLN A 199 12.22 11.73 -25.25
N ASN A 200 10.92 11.41 -25.41
CA ASN A 200 10.34 10.71 -26.57
C ASN A 200 11.05 9.40 -26.94
N LEU A 201 11.63 8.74 -25.96
CA LEU A 201 12.30 7.47 -26.14
C LEU A 201 11.28 6.35 -26.40
N LYS A 202 11.72 5.28 -27.08
CA LYS A 202 10.92 4.06 -27.21
C LYS A 202 10.64 3.49 -25.84
N ALA A 203 9.55 2.70 -25.74
CA ALA A 203 9.24 1.98 -24.50
C ALA A 203 10.49 1.27 -23.98
N PRO A 204 10.94 1.57 -22.74
CA PRO A 204 12.16 1.00 -22.21
C PRO A 204 11.98 -0.49 -21.97
N SER A 205 13.02 -1.26 -22.20
CA SER A 205 13.04 -2.63 -21.72
C SER A 205 13.13 -2.65 -20.19
N ILE A 206 12.75 -3.78 -19.59
CA ILE A 206 12.89 -3.97 -18.13
C ILE A 206 14.34 -3.74 -17.69
N ILE A 207 15.30 -4.13 -18.52
CA ILE A 207 16.74 -3.96 -18.26
C ILE A 207 17.11 -2.48 -18.25
N ASP A 208 16.62 -1.70 -19.20
CA ASP A 208 16.88 -0.24 -19.27
C ASP A 208 16.31 0.47 -18.04
N LEU A 209 15.10 0.09 -17.61
CA LEU A 209 14.48 0.62 -16.41
C LEU A 209 15.32 0.32 -15.15
N ILE A 210 15.69 -0.96 -14.96
CA ILE A 210 16.46 -1.39 -13.78
C ILE A 210 17.87 -0.76 -13.79
N SER A 211 18.45 -0.54 -14.96
CA SER A 211 19.79 0.06 -15.11
C SER A 211 19.80 1.56 -14.95
N SER A 212 18.63 2.21 -14.89
CA SER A 212 18.56 3.65 -14.68
C SER A 212 18.98 4.00 -13.24
N LYS A 213 19.78 5.08 -13.07
CA LYS A 213 20.28 5.54 -11.77
C LYS A 213 19.14 5.82 -10.78
N ASP A 214 18.01 6.30 -11.28
CA ASP A 214 16.85 6.62 -10.47
C ASP A 214 16.15 5.37 -9.90
N ILE A 215 16.42 4.19 -10.43
CA ILE A 215 15.83 2.91 -9.99
C ILE A 215 16.85 2.02 -9.28
N TYR A 216 18.06 1.82 -9.85
CA TYR A 216 19.01 0.88 -9.22
C TYR A 216 19.56 1.41 -7.88
N MET A 217 19.74 2.73 -7.72
CA MET A 217 20.20 3.29 -6.45
C MET A 217 19.22 3.02 -5.29
N PRO A 218 17.91 3.33 -5.41
CA PRO A 218 16.93 2.93 -4.42
C PRO A 218 16.86 1.41 -4.19
N LEU A 219 17.01 0.59 -5.24
CA LEU A 219 17.04 -0.87 -5.12
C LEU A 219 18.21 -1.36 -4.28
N ILE A 220 19.43 -0.85 -4.53
CA ILE A 220 20.63 -1.17 -3.73
C ILE A 220 20.43 -0.74 -2.28
N PHE A 221 19.91 0.47 -2.06
CA PHE A 221 19.65 0.98 -0.72
C PHE A 221 18.63 0.10 0.02
N PHE A 222 17.52 -0.27 -0.62
CA PHE A 222 16.52 -1.16 -0.03
C PHE A 222 17.10 -2.56 0.24
N GLY A 223 17.85 -3.12 -0.72
CA GLY A 223 18.53 -4.41 -0.54
C GLY A 223 19.50 -4.38 0.64
N SER A 224 20.27 -3.31 0.79
CA SER A 224 21.18 -3.14 1.93
C SER A 224 20.45 -3.07 3.26
N LEU A 225 19.30 -2.36 3.34
CA LEU A 225 18.48 -2.32 4.55
C LEU A 225 17.90 -3.70 4.92
N VAL A 226 17.47 -4.49 3.93
CA VAL A 226 17.01 -5.86 4.16
C VAL A 226 18.14 -6.72 4.70
N VAL A 227 19.33 -6.67 4.09
CA VAL A 227 20.51 -7.41 4.56
C VAL A 227 20.90 -7.01 5.98
N VAL A 228 20.98 -5.70 6.27
CA VAL A 228 21.25 -5.19 7.62
C VAL A 228 20.22 -5.70 8.63
N THR A 229 18.93 -5.68 8.27
CA THR A 229 17.86 -6.16 9.15
C THR A 229 18.01 -7.67 9.45
N ILE A 230 18.36 -8.47 8.44
CA ILE A 230 18.59 -9.92 8.61
C ILE A 230 19.83 -10.16 9.49
N VAL A 231 20.91 -9.41 9.27
CA VAL A 231 22.16 -9.53 10.05
C VAL A 231 21.92 -9.13 11.50
N LEU A 232 21.28 -7.99 11.75
CA LEU A 232 20.92 -7.55 13.10
C LEU A 232 20.02 -8.57 13.80
N ARG A 233 19.01 -9.11 13.11
CA ARG A 233 18.17 -10.18 13.65
C ARG A 233 19.02 -11.39 14.06
N LYS A 234 19.98 -11.82 13.23
CA LYS A 234 20.86 -12.96 13.52
C LYS A 234 21.77 -12.71 14.71
N LEU A 235 22.28 -11.47 14.88
CA LEU A 235 23.18 -11.07 15.96
C LEU A 235 22.45 -10.90 17.29
N PHE A 236 21.28 -10.27 17.29
CA PHE A 236 20.56 -9.89 18.52
C PHE A 236 19.46 -10.86 18.94
N TYR A 237 18.97 -11.72 18.05
CA TYR A 237 17.90 -12.69 18.33
C TYR A 237 18.37 -14.15 18.22
N LYS A 238 19.69 -14.40 18.34
CA LYS A 238 20.20 -15.75 18.55
C LYS A 238 19.90 -16.15 20.00
N LYS A 239 18.71 -16.71 20.21
CA LYS A 239 18.39 -17.58 21.35
C LYS A 239 17.63 -18.76 20.84
#